data_4c446be8239637a447b828ea391687aa
#
_entry.id   4c446be8239637a447b828ea391687aa
#
_cell.length_a   1.000
_cell.length_b   1.000
_cell.length_c   1.000
_cell.angle_alpha   90.00
_cell.angle_beta   90.00
_cell.angle_gamma   90.00
#
_symmetry.space_group_name_H-M   'P 1'
#
loop_
_entity.id
_entity.type
_entity.pdbx_description
1 polymer ?
#
loop_
_entity_poly.entity_id
_entity_poly.type
_entity_poly.pdbx_seq_one_letter_code
_entity_poly.pdbx_strand_id
1 'polypeptide(L)'
;MRIAVSACLLGEACRYDGRSKPCARVSELAALGHELVPVCPEVAGGLPTPRTPCEIIRAPWMESEKTRTADSSAPILPASEATRENEGHASWAERERGRGDSASCGRETNEAGGGPWAILDASGADRTAAYARGAQAELARAKEAGCKLAILKAKSPSCGSGEVYDGTFSGTLVPGWGIAAATFRDAGITVIDETADMSRLANG
;
A
#
# COMPACT_ATOMS: atom_id res chain seq x y z
N MET A 1 -14.19 22.32 1.31
CA MET A 1 -14.36 20.87 1.00
C MET A 1 -13.79 20.01 2.13
N ARG A 2 -14.15 18.69 2.20
CA ARG A 2 -13.53 17.75 3.13
C ARG A 2 -12.38 17.02 2.49
N ILE A 3 -11.26 16.96 3.19
CA ILE A 3 -10.00 16.40 2.70
C ILE A 3 -9.49 15.37 3.72
N ALA A 4 -9.29 14.13 3.31
CA ALA A 4 -8.61 13.14 4.14
C ALA A 4 -7.12 13.48 4.21
N VAL A 5 -6.53 13.50 5.41
CA VAL A 5 -5.14 13.90 5.59
C VAL A 5 -4.43 12.89 6.49
N SER A 6 -3.24 12.45 6.11
CA SER A 6 -2.43 11.62 7.02
C SER A 6 -2.25 12.32 8.36
N ALA A 7 -2.71 11.72 9.45
CA ALA A 7 -2.78 12.32 10.80
C ALA A 7 -1.41 12.84 11.28
N CYS A 8 -0.33 12.18 10.89
CA CYS A 8 1.04 12.63 11.21
C CYS A 8 1.39 13.97 10.55
N LEU A 9 0.77 14.35 9.42
CA LEU A 9 0.97 15.65 8.77
C LEU A 9 0.23 16.78 9.52
N LEU A 10 -0.77 16.42 10.32
CA LEU A 10 -1.50 17.34 11.20
C LEU A 10 -0.91 17.45 12.61
N GLY A 11 0.19 16.73 12.88
CA GLY A 11 0.91 16.80 14.15
C GLY A 11 0.65 15.62 15.09
N GLU A 12 -0.18 14.63 14.71
CA GLU A 12 -0.38 13.44 15.53
C GLU A 12 0.86 12.54 15.55
N ALA A 13 1.25 12.07 16.74
CA ALA A 13 2.42 11.23 16.96
C ALA A 13 2.13 9.75 16.62
N CYS A 14 1.70 9.47 15.38
CA CYS A 14 1.24 8.15 14.93
C CYS A 14 2.18 7.45 13.93
N ARG A 15 3.35 8.04 13.63
CA ARG A 15 4.36 7.41 12.79
C ARG A 15 4.98 6.20 13.48
N TYR A 16 5.65 5.36 12.68
CA TYR A 16 6.32 4.16 13.19
C TYR A 16 7.33 4.45 14.31
N ASP A 17 7.99 5.62 14.27
CA ASP A 17 8.97 6.07 15.25
C ASP A 17 8.35 6.81 16.47
N GLY A 18 7.03 6.85 16.58
CA GLY A 18 6.29 7.56 17.63
C GLY A 18 6.31 9.07 17.48
N ARG A 19 6.75 9.59 16.34
CA ARG A 19 6.81 11.03 16.06
C ARG A 19 5.66 11.46 15.15
N SER A 20 5.51 12.76 14.99
CA SER A 20 4.72 13.40 13.95
C SER A 20 5.62 13.97 12.85
N LYS A 21 5.02 14.44 11.76
CA LYS A 21 5.69 15.23 10.71
C LYS A 21 4.74 16.33 10.24
N PRO A 22 4.46 17.34 11.08
CA PRO A 22 3.53 18.40 10.72
C PRO A 22 3.96 19.09 9.42
N CYS A 23 2.98 19.37 8.56
CA CYS A 23 3.17 20.10 7.32
C CYS A 23 2.34 21.38 7.35
N ALA A 24 2.99 22.54 7.52
CA ALA A 24 2.31 23.84 7.61
C ALA A 24 1.37 24.09 6.44
N ARG A 25 1.82 23.83 5.21
CA ARG A 25 0.99 24.00 4.00
C ARG A 25 -0.30 23.17 4.03
N VAL A 26 -0.27 21.97 4.63
CA VAL A 26 -1.46 21.13 4.81
C VAL A 26 -2.36 21.72 5.89
N SER A 27 -1.78 22.15 7.01
CA SER A 27 -2.55 22.75 8.12
C SER A 27 -3.19 24.08 7.73
N GLU A 28 -2.58 24.87 6.86
CA GLU A 28 -3.12 26.13 6.32
C GLU A 28 -4.42 25.94 5.54
N LEU A 29 -4.68 24.76 4.98
CA LEU A 29 -5.94 24.45 4.28
C LEU A 29 -7.15 24.57 5.20
N ALA A 30 -7.00 24.35 6.51
CA ALA A 30 -8.07 24.56 7.48
C ALA A 30 -8.44 26.05 7.60
N ALA A 31 -7.45 26.95 7.57
CA ALA A 31 -7.68 28.40 7.58
C ALA A 31 -8.37 28.89 6.29
N LEU A 32 -8.23 28.14 5.20
CA LEU A 32 -8.90 28.40 3.92
C LEU A 32 -10.33 27.82 3.87
N GLY A 33 -10.85 27.30 4.99
CA GLY A 33 -12.22 26.79 5.09
C GLY A 33 -12.38 25.33 4.65
N HIS A 34 -11.30 24.59 4.52
CA HIS A 34 -11.38 23.13 4.31
C HIS A 34 -11.50 22.39 5.64
N GLU A 35 -12.31 21.34 5.66
CA GLU A 35 -12.41 20.41 6.80
C GLU A 35 -11.38 19.29 6.60
N LEU A 36 -10.42 19.20 7.50
CA LEU A 36 -9.35 18.18 7.43
C LEU A 36 -9.75 16.96 8.27
N VAL A 37 -9.87 15.82 7.63
CA VAL A 37 -10.23 14.52 8.26
C VAL A 37 -8.96 13.72 8.47
N PRO A 38 -8.46 13.60 9.72
CA PRO A 38 -7.22 12.87 9.97
C PRO A 38 -7.42 11.37 9.75
N VAL A 39 -6.49 10.73 9.04
CA VAL A 39 -6.47 9.29 8.77
C VAL A 39 -5.09 8.71 9.12
N CYS A 40 -5.05 7.55 9.77
CA CYS A 40 -3.84 6.79 9.99
C CYS A 40 -4.10 5.30 9.78
N PRO A 41 -3.96 4.78 8.55
CA PRO A 41 -4.28 3.38 8.24
C PRO A 41 -3.49 2.38 9.08
N GLU A 42 -2.26 2.68 9.46
CA GLU A 42 -1.44 1.80 10.28
C GLU A 42 -2.01 1.64 11.70
N VAL A 43 -2.44 2.74 12.32
CA VAL A 43 -3.10 2.72 13.64
C VAL A 43 -4.49 2.08 13.54
N ALA A 44 -5.26 2.44 12.52
CA ALA A 44 -6.59 1.86 12.28
C ALA A 44 -6.53 0.35 12.00
N GLY A 45 -5.40 -0.14 11.44
CA GLY A 45 -5.13 -1.56 11.27
C GLY A 45 -4.70 -2.30 12.54
N GLY A 46 -4.61 -1.59 13.67
CA GLY A 46 -4.23 -2.17 14.97
C GLY A 46 -2.72 -2.24 15.22
N LEU A 47 -1.91 -1.52 14.44
CA LEU A 47 -0.47 -1.47 14.70
C LEU A 47 -0.16 -0.49 15.84
N PRO A 48 0.77 -0.86 16.75
CA PRO A 48 1.14 0.01 17.86
C PRO A 48 1.95 1.23 17.39
N THR A 49 2.07 2.20 18.27
CA THR A 49 2.97 3.34 18.11
C THR A 49 3.84 3.48 19.37
N PRO A 50 5.16 3.38 19.31
CA PRO A 50 5.99 3.11 18.12
C PRO A 50 5.90 1.66 17.62
N ARG A 51 6.44 1.39 16.42
CA ARG A 51 6.50 0.06 15.80
C ARG A 51 7.73 -0.08 14.90
N THR A 52 8.07 -1.32 14.59
CA THR A 52 9.15 -1.62 13.62
C THR A 52 8.79 -1.05 12.24
N PRO A 53 9.71 -0.40 11.53
CA PRO A 53 9.47 0.08 10.18
C PRO A 53 9.11 -1.08 9.25
N CYS A 54 8.21 -0.81 8.31
CA CYS A 54 7.72 -1.78 7.33
C CYS A 54 7.99 -1.29 5.92
N GLU A 55 8.16 -2.22 4.98
CA GLU A 55 8.26 -1.95 3.54
C GLU A 55 7.38 -2.92 2.74
N ILE A 56 7.07 -2.52 1.50
CA ILE A 56 6.29 -3.33 0.56
C ILE A 56 7.25 -4.26 -0.17
N ILE A 57 7.09 -5.57 0.05
CA ILE A 57 7.81 -6.60 -0.70
C ILE A 57 6.96 -6.98 -1.91
N ARG A 58 7.52 -6.87 -3.10
CA ARG A 58 6.90 -7.31 -4.36
C ARG A 58 7.48 -8.65 -4.79
N ALA A 59 6.65 -9.53 -5.32
CA ALA A 59 7.16 -10.80 -5.84
C ALA A 59 8.10 -10.57 -7.05
N PRO A 60 9.26 -11.23 -7.12
CA PRO A 60 10.29 -10.98 -8.15
C PRO A 60 9.82 -11.15 -9.60
N TRP A 61 8.76 -11.95 -9.83
CA TRP A 61 8.22 -12.18 -11.17
C TRP A 61 7.41 -11.01 -11.74
N MET A 62 7.11 -9.99 -10.94
CA MET A 62 6.41 -8.78 -11.41
C MET A 62 7.28 -7.83 -12.23
N GLU A 63 8.60 -7.95 -12.14
CA GLU A 63 9.51 -7.13 -12.95
C GLU A 63 9.58 -7.60 -14.42
N SER A 64 9.20 -8.86 -14.70
CA SER A 64 9.28 -9.44 -16.03
C SER A 64 8.16 -9.04 -17.00
N GLU A 65 7.06 -8.46 -16.53
CA GLU A 65 5.96 -8.04 -17.42
C GLU A 65 6.15 -6.67 -18.06
N LYS A 66 7.00 -5.80 -17.52
CA LYS A 66 7.29 -4.50 -18.13
C LYS A 66 8.11 -4.58 -19.43
N THR A 67 8.73 -5.73 -19.69
CA THR A 67 9.52 -5.97 -20.92
C THR A 67 8.75 -6.72 -22.03
N ARG A 68 7.49 -7.10 -21.81
CA ARG A 68 6.70 -7.89 -22.75
C ARG A 68 5.77 -7.11 -23.70
N THR A 69 5.75 -5.79 -23.65
CA THR A 69 4.87 -4.99 -24.52
C THR A 69 5.55 -4.43 -25.77
N ALA A 70 6.49 -5.16 -26.36
CA ALA A 70 7.12 -4.73 -27.61
C ALA A 70 7.37 -5.85 -28.65
N ASP A 71 6.62 -6.95 -28.63
CA ASP A 71 6.56 -7.82 -29.82
C ASP A 71 5.25 -8.62 -29.87
N SER A 72 4.34 -8.14 -30.71
CA SER A 72 3.03 -8.78 -30.96
C SER A 72 3.06 -9.76 -32.14
N SER A 73 4.18 -10.45 -32.38
CA SER A 73 4.33 -11.37 -33.52
C SER A 73 4.87 -12.75 -33.17
N ALA A 74 4.47 -13.34 -32.03
CA ALA A 74 4.74 -14.75 -31.76
C ALA A 74 3.44 -15.58 -31.85
N PRO A 75 3.42 -16.71 -32.60
CA PRO A 75 2.22 -17.50 -32.80
C PRO A 75 1.85 -18.28 -31.53
N ILE A 76 0.55 -18.30 -31.25
CA ILE A 76 -0.07 -19.11 -30.20
C ILE A 76 0.06 -20.58 -30.61
N LEU A 77 0.88 -21.36 -29.91
CA LEU A 77 0.90 -22.81 -30.05
C LEU A 77 -0.15 -23.44 -29.13
N PRO A 78 -0.92 -24.46 -29.60
CA PRO A 78 -1.96 -25.09 -28.81
C PRO A 78 -1.37 -25.98 -27.70
N ALA A 79 -2.04 -25.98 -26.56
CA ALA A 79 -1.73 -26.84 -25.43
C ALA A 79 -2.09 -28.29 -25.77
N SER A 80 -1.11 -29.10 -26.18
CA SER A 80 -1.15 -30.55 -26.07
C SER A 80 0.28 -31.12 -26.11
N GLU A 81 0.53 -32.06 -25.21
CA GLU A 81 1.74 -32.92 -25.14
C GLU A 81 2.98 -32.37 -24.44
N ALA A 82 3.02 -32.57 -23.13
CA ALA A 82 4.25 -32.89 -22.43
C ALA A 82 3.93 -33.78 -21.22
N THR A 83 3.80 -35.08 -21.49
CA THR A 83 4.01 -36.13 -20.48
C THR A 83 5.51 -36.43 -20.41
N ARG A 84 5.98 -36.63 -19.18
CA ARG A 84 7.11 -37.42 -18.71
C ARG A 84 8.40 -36.71 -18.28
N GLU A 85 8.63 -36.96 -17.00
CA GLU A 85 9.87 -37.38 -16.34
C GLU A 85 10.85 -36.28 -15.94
N ASN A 86 10.77 -35.85 -14.67
CA ASN A 86 11.97 -35.76 -13.85
C ASN A 86 11.63 -35.97 -12.37
N GLU A 87 12.10 -37.08 -11.83
CA GLU A 87 12.04 -37.42 -10.42
C GLU A 87 13.07 -36.59 -9.64
N GLY A 88 12.68 -36.11 -8.45
CA GLY A 88 13.63 -35.87 -7.41
C GLY A 88 13.91 -34.42 -7.02
N HIS A 89 12.93 -33.69 -6.54
CA HIS A 89 13.13 -32.70 -5.49
C HIS A 89 11.79 -32.48 -4.74
N ALA A 90 11.76 -32.94 -3.48
CA ALA A 90 10.62 -32.75 -2.60
C ALA A 90 10.30 -31.26 -2.48
N SER A 91 9.12 -30.88 -2.96
CA SER A 91 8.62 -29.53 -2.89
C SER A 91 8.36 -29.12 -1.45
N TRP A 92 8.59 -27.84 -1.15
CA TRP A 92 8.30 -27.20 0.14
C TRP A 92 6.83 -27.41 0.61
N ALA A 93 5.93 -27.81 -0.29
CA ALA A 93 4.52 -28.10 -0.03
C ALA A 93 4.26 -29.36 0.81
N GLU A 94 5.24 -30.23 1.05
CA GLU A 94 5.05 -31.49 1.81
C GLU A 94 5.41 -31.42 3.28
N ARG A 95 5.91 -30.29 3.81
CA ARG A 95 6.23 -30.11 5.23
C ARG A 95 5.10 -29.59 6.10
N GLU A 96 3.94 -29.26 5.54
CA GLU A 96 2.80 -28.70 6.30
C GLU A 96 1.62 -29.65 6.54
N ARG A 97 1.79 -30.95 6.34
CA ARG A 97 0.78 -31.94 6.73
C ARG A 97 0.98 -32.42 8.16
N GLY A 98 0.79 -31.56 9.13
CA GLY A 98 0.85 -31.99 10.52
C GLY A 98 0.68 -30.90 11.56
N ARG A 99 -0.31 -30.05 11.46
CA ARG A 99 -0.98 -29.40 12.59
C ARG A 99 -2.30 -28.78 12.09
N GLY A 100 -3.38 -29.27 12.68
CA GLY A 100 -4.72 -28.81 12.37
C GLY A 100 -4.99 -27.40 12.86
N ASP A 101 -5.99 -26.87 12.22
CA ASP A 101 -6.91 -25.78 12.45
C ASP A 101 -6.75 -24.58 11.51
N SER A 102 -7.62 -24.67 10.56
CA SER A 102 -8.30 -23.70 9.72
C SER A 102 -8.15 -22.23 10.10
N ALA A 103 -7.27 -21.53 9.41
CA ALA A 103 -7.55 -20.17 8.97
C ALA A 103 -7.21 -20.12 7.48
N SER A 104 -8.23 -20.16 6.63
CA SER A 104 -8.09 -19.92 5.20
C SER A 104 -7.53 -18.52 5.00
N CYS A 105 -6.24 -18.42 4.82
CA CYS A 105 -5.60 -17.22 4.28
C CYS A 105 -6.06 -17.11 2.82
N GLY A 106 -7.15 -16.37 2.59
CA GLY A 106 -7.58 -15.99 1.27
C GLY A 106 -6.43 -15.22 0.64
N ARG A 107 -5.89 -15.73 -0.46
CA ARG A 107 -5.07 -14.96 -1.39
C ARG A 107 -5.98 -13.91 -1.99
N GLU A 108 -6.11 -12.76 -1.33
CA GLU A 108 -6.75 -11.60 -1.92
C GLU A 108 -5.80 -11.09 -3.02
N THR A 109 -6.10 -11.46 -4.26
CA THR A 109 -5.54 -10.80 -5.43
C THR A 109 -6.09 -9.38 -5.43
N ASN A 110 -5.23 -8.41 -5.23
CA ASN A 110 -5.60 -7.01 -5.34
C ASN A 110 -5.86 -6.74 -6.84
N GLU A 111 -7.13 -6.65 -7.26
CA GLU A 111 -7.54 -6.43 -8.67
C GLU A 111 -7.12 -5.04 -9.21
N ALA A 112 -6.42 -4.26 -8.43
CA ALA A 112 -5.84 -2.97 -8.82
C ALA A 112 -4.42 -3.11 -9.40
N GLY A 113 -4.23 -3.95 -10.42
CA GLY A 113 -3.07 -3.90 -11.31
C GLY A 113 -1.70 -4.28 -10.70
N GLY A 114 -1.68 -5.01 -9.59
CA GLY A 114 -0.44 -5.46 -8.96
C GLY A 114 -0.57 -6.88 -8.43
N GLY A 115 0.33 -7.79 -8.83
CA GLY A 115 0.42 -9.16 -8.34
C GLY A 115 0.65 -9.25 -6.82
N PRO A 116 0.92 -10.43 -6.26
CA PRO A 116 1.00 -10.64 -4.83
C PRO A 116 2.11 -9.77 -4.21
N TRP A 117 1.70 -8.92 -3.31
CA TRP A 117 2.56 -8.09 -2.48
C TRP A 117 2.41 -8.50 -1.01
N ALA A 118 3.42 -8.26 -0.22
CA ALA A 118 3.40 -8.41 1.22
C ALA A 118 3.97 -7.17 1.89
N ILE A 119 3.55 -6.89 3.10
CA ILE A 119 4.17 -5.89 3.96
C ILE A 119 4.94 -6.63 5.04
N LEU A 120 6.26 -6.53 5.00
CA LEU A 120 7.10 -7.07 6.05
C LEU A 120 7.66 -5.94 6.91
N ASP A 121 7.81 -6.18 8.21
CA ASP A 121 8.61 -5.31 9.05
C ASP A 121 10.10 -5.69 8.97
N ALA A 122 10.98 -4.84 9.49
CA ALA A 122 12.43 -5.06 9.44
C ALA A 122 12.89 -6.31 10.21
N SER A 123 12.03 -6.96 10.99
CA SER A 123 12.31 -8.26 11.61
C SER A 123 11.83 -9.44 10.75
N GLY A 124 11.21 -9.17 9.59
CA GLY A 124 10.62 -10.16 8.69
C GLY A 124 9.19 -10.59 9.06
N ALA A 125 8.57 -9.97 10.06
CA ALA A 125 7.20 -10.32 10.43
C ALA A 125 6.19 -9.74 9.42
N ASP A 126 5.23 -10.56 8.99
CA ASP A 126 4.18 -10.17 8.04
C ASP A 126 3.13 -9.27 8.72
N ARG A 127 2.94 -8.08 8.16
CA ARG A 127 1.97 -7.06 8.59
C ARG A 127 0.88 -6.81 7.54
N THR A 128 0.85 -7.58 6.46
CA THR A 128 -0.04 -7.40 5.31
C THR A 128 -1.50 -7.24 5.72
N ALA A 129 -2.01 -8.15 6.54
CA ALA A 129 -3.39 -8.11 6.99
C ALA A 129 -3.73 -6.86 7.81
N ALA A 130 -2.80 -6.35 8.62
CA ALA A 130 -2.99 -5.12 9.39
C ALA A 130 -3.08 -3.90 8.47
N TYR A 131 -2.19 -3.80 7.48
CA TYR A 131 -2.21 -2.72 6.49
C TYR A 131 -3.48 -2.73 5.65
N ALA A 132 -3.93 -3.91 5.19
CA ALA A 132 -5.16 -4.06 4.42
C ALA A 132 -6.39 -3.62 5.23
N ARG A 133 -6.53 -4.13 6.47
CA ARG A 133 -7.63 -3.71 7.37
C ARG A 133 -7.65 -2.21 7.60
N GLY A 134 -6.49 -1.61 7.90
CA GLY A 134 -6.39 -0.19 8.16
C GLY A 134 -6.71 0.67 6.95
N ALA A 135 -6.29 0.26 5.76
CA ALA A 135 -6.62 0.94 4.51
C ALA A 135 -8.13 0.95 4.27
N GLN A 136 -8.81 -0.18 4.47
CA GLN A 136 -10.26 -0.28 4.30
C GLN A 136 -11.02 0.52 5.36
N ALA A 137 -10.59 0.47 6.62
CA ALA A 137 -11.21 1.23 7.71
C ALA A 137 -11.15 2.75 7.45
N GLU A 138 -9.98 3.26 7.05
CA GLU A 138 -9.83 4.69 6.79
C GLU A 138 -10.48 5.11 5.46
N LEU A 139 -10.56 4.24 4.46
CA LEU A 139 -11.35 4.50 3.27
C LEU A 139 -12.84 4.64 3.61
N ALA A 140 -13.39 3.74 4.43
CA ALA A 140 -14.78 3.84 4.87
C ALA A 140 -15.05 5.17 5.60
N ARG A 141 -14.16 5.55 6.52
CA ARG A 141 -14.23 6.82 7.25
C ARG A 141 -14.16 8.05 6.33
N ALA A 142 -13.23 8.02 5.34
CA ALA A 142 -13.10 9.11 4.38
C ALA A 142 -14.34 9.23 3.48
N LYS A 143 -14.94 8.11 3.07
CA LYS A 143 -16.19 8.09 2.29
C LYS A 143 -17.37 8.61 3.10
N GLU A 144 -17.52 8.18 4.34
CA GLU A 144 -18.57 8.65 5.26
C GLU A 144 -18.46 10.16 5.50
N ALA A 145 -17.24 10.66 5.65
CA ALA A 145 -16.97 12.10 5.74
C ALA A 145 -17.20 12.83 4.39
N GLY A 146 -17.39 12.14 3.29
CA GLY A 146 -17.58 12.74 1.95
C GLY A 146 -16.30 13.32 1.33
N CYS A 147 -15.13 12.83 1.73
CA CYS A 147 -13.87 13.26 1.15
C CYS A 147 -13.76 12.87 -0.32
N LYS A 148 -13.31 13.80 -1.17
CA LYS A 148 -13.01 13.60 -2.59
C LYS A 148 -11.51 13.71 -2.88
N LEU A 149 -10.74 14.21 -1.93
CA LEU A 149 -9.30 14.39 -2.00
C LEU A 149 -8.68 13.79 -0.73
N ALA A 150 -7.52 13.16 -0.89
CA ALA A 150 -6.66 12.71 0.21
C ALA A 150 -5.25 13.29 0.02
N ILE A 151 -4.72 13.90 1.08
CA ILE A 151 -3.33 14.36 1.15
C ILE A 151 -2.59 13.41 2.08
N LEU A 152 -1.82 12.52 1.51
CA LEU A 152 -1.22 11.42 2.23
C LEU A 152 0.30 11.60 2.37
N LYS A 153 0.88 10.96 3.39
CA LYS A 153 2.32 11.02 3.69
C LYS A 153 3.13 10.31 2.61
N ALA A 154 3.97 11.05 1.89
CA ALA A 154 4.87 10.51 0.86
C ALA A 154 5.77 9.38 1.37
N LYS A 155 6.09 8.43 0.48
CA LYS A 155 7.06 7.33 0.69
C LYS A 155 6.70 6.29 1.75
N SER A 156 5.54 6.41 2.38
CA SER A 156 5.07 5.41 3.36
C SER A 156 4.55 4.15 2.66
N PRO A 157 4.78 2.94 3.19
CA PRO A 157 4.19 1.71 2.66
C PRO A 157 2.66 1.71 2.73
N SER A 158 2.07 2.55 3.57
CA SER A 158 0.63 2.77 3.66
C SER A 158 0.16 3.92 2.77
N CYS A 159 0.73 5.10 2.96
CA CYS A 159 0.23 6.38 2.46
C CYS A 159 0.96 6.89 1.20
N GLY A 160 2.11 6.32 0.81
CA GLY A 160 2.94 6.83 -0.29
C GLY A 160 2.20 6.87 -1.61
N SER A 161 2.33 7.98 -2.35
CA SER A 161 1.77 8.16 -3.69
C SER A 161 2.89 8.48 -4.67
N GLY A 162 3.03 7.64 -5.70
CA GLY A 162 4.08 7.79 -6.73
C GLY A 162 5.40 7.08 -6.42
N GLU A 163 5.90 7.11 -5.19
CA GLU A 163 7.12 6.44 -4.77
C GLU A 163 6.95 5.74 -3.42
N VAL A 164 7.54 4.56 -3.28
CA VAL A 164 7.63 3.78 -2.04
C VAL A 164 9.01 3.14 -1.93
N TYR A 165 9.39 2.68 -0.75
CA TYR A 165 10.62 1.90 -0.59
C TYR A 165 10.49 0.52 -1.24
N ASP A 166 11.62 0.00 -1.74
CA ASP A 166 11.70 -1.19 -2.61
C ASP A 166 11.56 -2.54 -1.87
N GLY A 167 11.46 -2.53 -0.55
CA GLY A 167 11.33 -3.72 0.27
C GLY A 167 12.65 -4.31 0.77
N THR A 168 13.78 -3.69 0.46
CA THR A 168 15.11 -4.17 0.87
C THR A 168 15.61 -3.53 2.16
N PHE A 169 14.88 -2.55 2.71
CA PHE A 169 15.29 -1.73 3.86
C PHE A 169 16.61 -0.98 3.64
N SER A 170 17.02 -0.80 2.37
CA SER A 170 18.22 -0.04 1.98
C SER A 170 18.00 1.46 1.87
N GLY A 171 16.73 1.92 1.92
CA GLY A 171 16.35 3.29 1.66
C GLY A 171 16.16 3.62 0.17
N THR A 172 16.23 2.62 -0.71
CA THR A 172 15.99 2.76 -2.15
C THR A 172 14.51 3.00 -2.42
N LEU A 173 14.21 3.98 -3.29
CA LEU A 173 12.84 4.30 -3.71
C LEU A 173 12.57 3.75 -5.10
N VAL A 174 11.36 3.26 -5.30
CA VAL A 174 10.85 2.78 -6.59
C VAL A 174 9.47 3.39 -6.87
N PRO A 175 9.08 3.54 -8.13
CA PRO A 175 7.72 3.94 -8.47
C PRO A 175 6.70 2.98 -7.88
N GLY A 176 5.70 3.52 -7.19
CA GLY A 176 4.69 2.67 -6.54
C GLY A 176 3.73 3.44 -5.65
N TRP A 177 2.77 2.70 -5.12
CA TRP A 177 1.72 3.20 -4.25
C TRP A 177 1.70 2.43 -2.95
N GLY A 178 1.55 3.14 -1.85
CA GLY A 178 1.23 2.55 -0.56
C GLY A 178 -0.18 1.96 -0.57
N ILE A 179 -0.43 0.99 0.30
CA ILE A 179 -1.66 0.20 0.26
C ILE A 179 -2.92 1.08 0.43
N ALA A 180 -2.93 1.98 1.40
CA ALA A 180 -4.05 2.89 1.60
C ALA A 180 -4.17 3.91 0.47
N ALA A 181 -3.06 4.45 -0.03
CA ALA A 181 -3.07 5.37 -1.15
C ALA A 181 -3.68 4.72 -2.42
N ALA A 182 -3.31 3.48 -2.73
CA ALA A 182 -3.91 2.71 -3.81
C ALA A 182 -5.40 2.45 -3.56
N THR A 183 -5.77 2.01 -2.36
CA THR A 183 -7.16 1.75 -1.96
C THR A 183 -8.06 3.01 -2.12
N PHE A 184 -7.56 4.18 -1.72
CA PHE A 184 -8.29 5.45 -1.88
C PHE A 184 -8.45 5.83 -3.35
N ARG A 185 -7.35 5.76 -4.14
CA ARG A 185 -7.37 6.03 -5.58
C ARG A 185 -8.35 5.14 -6.31
N ASP A 186 -8.31 3.84 -6.08
CA ASP A 186 -9.17 2.84 -6.74
C ASP A 186 -10.64 3.01 -6.35
N ALA A 187 -10.90 3.60 -5.20
CA ALA A 187 -12.24 4.01 -4.76
C ALA A 187 -12.71 5.37 -5.32
N GLY A 188 -11.94 6.00 -6.20
CA GLY A 188 -12.27 7.27 -6.87
C GLY A 188 -11.98 8.53 -6.03
N ILE A 189 -11.20 8.41 -4.94
CA ILE A 189 -10.69 9.56 -4.19
C ILE A 189 -9.37 10.00 -4.83
N THR A 190 -9.26 11.28 -5.20
CA THR A 190 -8.00 11.84 -5.70
C THR A 190 -6.95 11.77 -4.59
N VAL A 191 -5.78 11.24 -4.89
CA VAL A 191 -4.68 11.12 -3.90
C VAL A 191 -3.48 11.94 -4.37
N ILE A 192 -3.00 12.79 -3.49
CA ILE A 192 -1.74 13.52 -3.62
C ILE A 192 -0.93 13.36 -2.32
N ASP A 193 0.33 13.75 -2.33
CA ASP A 193 1.13 13.81 -1.11
C ASP A 193 1.44 15.24 -0.67
N GLU A 194 2.10 15.38 0.48
CA GLU A 194 2.44 16.68 1.07
C GLU A 194 3.45 17.48 0.23
N THR A 195 4.05 16.89 -0.82
CA THR A 195 5.01 17.60 -1.70
C THR A 195 4.33 18.19 -2.93
N ALA A 196 3.11 17.77 -3.24
CA ALA A 196 2.37 18.22 -4.41
C ALA A 196 2.07 19.73 -4.36
N ASP A 197 1.82 20.31 -5.52
CA ASP A 197 1.33 21.68 -5.62
C ASP A 197 -0.14 21.77 -5.16
N MET A 198 -0.37 22.49 -4.09
CA MET A 198 -1.69 22.70 -3.47
C MET A 198 -2.28 24.08 -3.80
N SER A 199 -1.67 24.85 -4.68
CA SER A 199 -2.11 26.23 -5.02
C SER A 199 -3.56 26.29 -5.50
N ARG A 200 -4.03 25.26 -6.19
CA ARG A 200 -5.42 25.15 -6.65
C ARG A 200 -6.43 24.97 -5.50
N LEU A 201 -6.00 24.45 -4.37
CA LEU A 201 -6.85 24.30 -3.18
C LEU A 201 -6.99 25.61 -2.42
N ALA A 202 -6.07 26.54 -2.63
CA ALA A 202 -6.09 27.86 -2.00
C ALA A 202 -7.05 28.85 -2.69
N ASN A 203 -7.48 28.57 -3.92
CA ASN A 203 -8.25 29.50 -4.77
C ASN A 203 -9.69 29.03 -5.03
N GLY A 204 -10.21 28.06 -4.28
CA GLY A 204 -11.51 27.42 -4.48
C GLY A 204 -12.58 27.72 -3.46
#